data_c2cc8191b2291e345755c304a27e0595
#
_entry.id   c2cc8191b2291e345755c304a27e0595
#
_cell.length_a   1.000
_cell.length_b   1.000
_cell.length_c   1.000
_cell.angle_alpha   90.00
_cell.angle_beta   90.00
_cell.angle_gamma   90.00
#
_symmetry.space_group_name_H-M   'P 1'
#
loop_
_entity.id
_entity.type
_entity.pdbx_description
1 polymer ?
#
loop_
_entity_poly.entity_id
_entity_poly.type
_entity_poly.pdbx_seq_one_letter_code
_entity_poly.pdbx_strand_id
1 'polypeptide(L)'
;MKRLMIAAAVLLMTSAPAGVFAQIPEDALRLGTPGIGVGARAIGMGGAYTGVASDFSALYWNPAGLAQAVHGEFSVGLNYNNIGNTSTYFGTGDQYSVNATNLNTLGLVYPIPVRQGSAVIAFGFDRQSSFASGLSFSGFNPNSSVIQTYARNGDYLPADLSGNLAYQLYLADTTASGRWNSPITGRITQLGKILESGGLNNWSVGGAIDIGKNLSLGITLTYLSGTYRYDHTYTEEDRAGVYASLPLANYQTFYSLGLNDYIADDIAGWNAKFGLMYRVPDLFRLGLTVKTPTAFNIQETFGTPASSPATAMLGSGGATAPITFDPGEGSNQYNINTPWVFGAGASLILRDLVLSVDAEYTDWTQLEFAKTSADVLANNETIKQIFVGTTTLRGGAEYDIHQIGLRLRGGYMYIPSPFRGDPASFDQKYITGGLGILLGESTMVDLAYAHGMWNTFVYSYTDPNGVIVPPSVNEKISTNNFFLTLTHRF
;
A
#
# COMPACT_ATOMS: atom_id res chain seq x y z
N MET A 1 12.13 -9.69 -16.07
CA MET A 1 13.05 -10.85 -15.99
C MET A 1 13.83 -10.94 -14.66
N LYS A 2 14.37 -9.88 -14.06
CA LYS A 2 15.12 -9.98 -12.79
C LYS A 2 14.24 -10.27 -11.55
N ARG A 3 12.98 -9.81 -11.48
CA ARG A 3 12.04 -10.25 -10.43
C ARG A 3 11.70 -11.74 -10.50
N LEU A 4 11.68 -12.33 -11.70
CA LEU A 4 11.49 -13.76 -11.89
C LEU A 4 12.62 -14.61 -11.27
N MET A 5 13.85 -14.09 -11.26
CA MET A 5 15.01 -14.79 -10.67
C MET A 5 15.08 -14.61 -9.15
N ILE A 6 14.45 -13.59 -8.59
CA ILE A 6 14.49 -13.28 -7.15
C ILE A 6 13.36 -14.02 -6.42
N ALA A 7 12.19 -14.20 -7.03
CA ALA A 7 11.13 -15.05 -6.48
C ALA A 7 11.58 -16.52 -6.31
N ALA A 8 12.56 -16.99 -7.11
CA ALA A 8 13.15 -18.31 -6.97
C ALA A 8 14.22 -18.44 -5.86
N ALA A 9 14.69 -17.31 -5.28
CA ALA A 9 15.73 -17.31 -4.25
C ALA A 9 15.19 -17.29 -2.81
N VAL A 10 13.89 -17.08 -2.61
CA VAL A 10 13.21 -17.06 -1.29
C VAL A 10 12.85 -18.45 -0.77
N LEU A 11 13.19 -19.51 -1.52
CA LEU A 11 12.68 -20.87 -1.32
C LEU A 11 13.71 -21.82 -0.74
N LEU A 12 14.07 -21.63 0.47
CA LEU A 12 14.62 -22.68 1.32
C LEU A 12 14.18 -22.36 2.76
N MET A 13 13.09 -23.00 3.22
CA MET A 13 13.00 -23.57 4.57
C MET A 13 11.56 -23.93 4.98
N THR A 14 11.48 -25.17 5.50
CA THR A 14 10.60 -25.75 6.50
C THR A 14 9.11 -25.89 6.23
N SER A 15 8.64 -27.10 6.53
CA SER A 15 7.29 -27.63 6.57
C SER A 15 6.36 -26.86 7.54
N ALA A 16 5.87 -25.71 7.11
CA ALA A 16 4.65 -25.13 7.65
C ALA A 16 3.46 -25.60 6.79
N PRO A 17 2.25 -25.76 7.34
CA PRO A 17 1.06 -26.00 6.52
C PRO A 17 0.99 -24.92 5.45
N ALA A 18 0.51 -25.27 4.25
CA ALA A 18 0.35 -24.34 3.13
C ALA A 18 -0.69 -23.27 3.50
N GLY A 19 -0.26 -22.30 4.28
CA GLY A 19 -1.00 -21.10 4.64
C GLY A 19 -0.61 -19.95 3.72
N VAL A 20 -1.47 -18.99 3.58
CA VAL A 20 -1.16 -17.69 2.97
C VAL A 20 0.16 -17.22 3.58
N PHE A 21 1.18 -16.97 2.72
CA PHE A 21 2.43 -16.37 3.20
C PHE A 21 2.18 -14.91 3.48
N ALA A 22 1.77 -14.65 4.69
CA ALA A 22 1.84 -13.36 5.33
C ALA A 22 3.32 -13.09 5.69
N GLN A 23 3.70 -11.80 5.76
CA GLN A 23 5.04 -11.35 6.17
C GLN A 23 6.10 -11.49 5.05
N ILE A 24 5.74 -11.05 3.87
CA ILE A 24 6.67 -10.87 2.75
C ILE A 24 7.22 -9.43 2.70
N PRO A 25 8.33 -9.17 1.99
CA PRO A 25 8.89 -7.83 1.85
C PRO A 25 7.91 -6.76 1.39
N GLU A 26 6.93 -7.12 0.56
CA GLU A 26 5.86 -6.24 0.06
C GLU A 26 4.93 -5.74 1.19
N ASP A 27 4.73 -6.50 2.26
CA ASP A 27 3.94 -6.07 3.42
C ASP A 27 4.67 -4.96 4.19
N ALA A 28 5.98 -5.11 4.37
CA ALA A 28 6.81 -4.06 4.96
C ALA A 28 6.80 -2.79 4.10
N LEU A 29 6.86 -2.93 2.78
CA LEU A 29 6.78 -1.82 1.84
C LEU A 29 5.42 -1.11 1.90
N ARG A 30 4.31 -1.85 1.97
CA ARG A 30 2.95 -1.32 2.07
C ARG A 30 2.81 -0.38 3.27
N LEU A 31 3.31 -0.80 4.44
CA LEU A 31 3.26 0.01 5.66
C LEU A 31 4.22 1.20 5.62
N GLY A 32 5.36 1.05 4.94
CA GLY A 32 6.36 2.11 4.76
C GLY A 32 5.93 3.20 3.76
N THR A 33 5.08 2.85 2.79
CA THR A 33 4.67 3.74 1.71
C THR A 33 3.54 4.67 2.17
N PRO A 34 3.75 6.01 2.22
CA PRO A 34 2.68 6.95 2.49
C PRO A 34 1.73 7.05 1.29
N GLY A 35 0.51 7.53 1.54
CA GLY A 35 -0.39 8.00 0.49
C GLY A 35 0.14 9.26 -0.22
N ILE A 36 -0.67 9.83 -1.10
CA ILE A 36 -0.27 11.03 -1.88
C ILE A 36 -0.17 12.30 -1.05
N GLY A 37 -0.59 12.26 0.23
CA GLY A 37 -0.43 13.36 1.20
C GLY A 37 -1.73 13.86 1.82
N VAL A 38 -1.63 14.98 2.53
CA VAL A 38 -2.63 15.51 3.46
C VAL A 38 -2.94 16.98 3.13
N GLY A 39 -4.22 17.34 3.18
CA GLY A 39 -4.70 18.70 2.96
C GLY A 39 -4.90 19.08 1.50
N ALA A 40 -6.09 19.56 1.14
CA ALA A 40 -6.44 19.87 -0.25
C ALA A 40 -5.51 20.93 -0.87
N ARG A 41 -5.07 21.92 -0.10
CA ARG A 41 -4.13 22.93 -0.60
C ARG A 41 -2.81 22.33 -1.05
N ALA A 42 -2.20 21.46 -0.21
CA ALA A 42 -0.93 20.82 -0.52
C ALA A 42 -1.06 19.88 -1.72
N ILE A 43 -2.13 19.08 -1.79
CA ILE A 43 -2.39 18.17 -2.90
C ILE A 43 -2.61 18.94 -4.20
N GLY A 44 -3.34 20.06 -4.18
CA GLY A 44 -3.52 20.93 -5.35
C GLY A 44 -2.20 21.45 -5.94
N MET A 45 -1.17 21.57 -5.10
CA MET A 45 0.21 21.96 -5.46
C MET A 45 1.13 20.75 -5.71
N GLY A 46 0.59 19.57 -6.04
CA GLY A 46 1.39 18.36 -6.28
C GLY A 46 2.14 17.84 -5.05
N GLY A 47 1.76 18.24 -3.83
CA GLY A 47 2.46 17.91 -2.60
C GLY A 47 3.83 18.62 -2.45
N ALA A 48 4.16 19.60 -3.28
CA ALA A 48 5.35 20.44 -3.14
C ALA A 48 5.14 21.46 -2.00
N TYR A 49 5.19 21.00 -0.77
CA TYR A 49 4.71 21.74 0.38
C TYR A 49 5.71 21.92 1.53
N THR A 50 6.87 21.24 1.48
CA THR A 50 7.92 21.32 2.53
C THR A 50 8.45 22.75 2.74
N GLY A 51 8.54 23.55 1.66
CA GLY A 51 8.93 24.95 1.70
C GLY A 51 7.74 25.91 1.88
N VAL A 52 6.49 25.44 1.83
CA VAL A 52 5.27 26.28 1.93
C VAL A 52 4.59 26.14 3.27
N ALA A 53 4.32 24.94 3.71
CA ALA A 53 3.64 24.44 4.91
C ALA A 53 3.26 25.52 5.93
N SER A 54 2.06 26.16 5.77
CA SER A 54 1.65 27.29 6.59
C SER A 54 0.26 27.14 7.22
N ASP A 55 -0.24 25.90 7.27
CA ASP A 55 -1.54 25.53 7.82
C ASP A 55 -1.41 24.26 8.68
N PHE A 56 -2.52 23.70 9.16
CA PHE A 56 -2.54 22.49 9.97
C PHE A 56 -1.74 21.31 9.35
N SER A 57 -1.76 21.19 8.02
CA SER A 57 -1.05 20.08 7.34
C SER A 57 0.49 20.18 7.47
N ALA A 58 1.01 21.26 8.03
CA ALA A 58 2.43 21.39 8.38
C ALA A 58 2.90 20.31 9.36
N LEU A 59 2.04 19.79 10.24
CA LEU A 59 2.35 18.62 11.07
C LEU A 59 2.83 17.43 10.25
N TYR A 60 2.25 17.25 9.08
CA TYR A 60 2.61 16.18 8.13
C TYR A 60 3.79 16.58 7.23
N TRP A 61 3.74 17.78 6.60
CA TRP A 61 4.71 18.18 5.58
C TRP A 61 6.02 18.69 6.16
N ASN A 62 5.99 19.76 6.96
CA ASN A 62 7.15 20.34 7.65
C ASN A 62 6.71 21.06 8.92
N PRO A 63 6.93 20.49 10.12
CA PRO A 63 6.45 21.10 11.37
C PRO A 63 7.00 22.50 11.65
N ALA A 64 8.18 22.85 11.14
CA ALA A 64 8.72 24.21 11.29
C ALA A 64 7.83 25.27 10.61
N GLY A 65 7.03 24.86 9.63
CA GLY A 65 6.07 25.72 8.95
C GLY A 65 4.96 26.24 9.84
N LEU A 66 4.62 25.54 10.94
CA LEU A 66 3.63 26.01 11.93
C LEU A 66 3.99 27.37 12.51
N ALA A 67 5.28 27.72 12.60
CA ALA A 67 5.72 29.03 13.08
C ALA A 67 5.20 30.22 12.25
N GLN A 68 4.59 29.97 11.09
CA GLN A 68 3.93 30.98 10.26
C GLN A 68 2.50 31.30 10.72
N ALA A 69 1.91 30.50 11.61
CA ALA A 69 0.56 30.73 12.09
C ALA A 69 0.50 31.92 13.03
N VAL A 70 -0.28 32.93 12.67
CA VAL A 70 -0.53 34.13 13.48
C VAL A 70 -1.90 34.10 14.15
N HIS A 71 -2.80 33.24 13.74
CA HIS A 71 -4.15 33.04 14.27
C HIS A 71 -4.35 31.61 14.67
N GLY A 72 -5.27 31.32 15.60
CA GLY A 72 -5.77 30.01 15.83
C GLY A 72 -6.43 29.46 14.56
N GLU A 73 -6.29 28.17 14.31
CA GLU A 73 -6.83 27.52 13.10
C GLU A 73 -7.49 26.19 13.47
N PHE A 74 -8.70 26.00 13.01
CA PHE A 74 -9.38 24.71 13.01
C PHE A 74 -9.57 24.22 11.57
N SER A 75 -9.17 22.98 11.30
CA SER A 75 -9.25 22.41 9.96
C SER A 75 -9.96 21.05 9.98
N VAL A 76 -10.85 20.82 9.02
CA VAL A 76 -11.46 19.52 8.75
C VAL A 76 -11.44 19.23 7.25
N GLY A 77 -11.11 18.01 6.88
CA GLY A 77 -11.03 17.62 5.45
C GLY A 77 -11.50 16.20 5.20
N LEU A 78 -12.05 16.01 4.02
CA LEU A 78 -12.50 14.72 3.50
C LEU A 78 -11.75 14.42 2.22
N ASN A 79 -11.57 13.12 1.92
CA ASN A 79 -11.13 12.69 0.60
C ASN A 79 -12.02 11.56 0.06
N TYR A 80 -12.18 11.55 -1.26
CA TYR A 80 -12.80 10.47 -2.01
C TYR A 80 -11.80 9.96 -3.03
N ASN A 81 -11.54 8.66 -3.01
CA ASN A 81 -10.62 7.98 -3.92
C ASN A 81 -11.42 7.00 -4.78
N ASN A 82 -11.21 7.06 -6.09
CA ASN A 82 -11.63 6.05 -7.04
C ASN A 82 -10.37 5.41 -7.64
N ILE A 83 -10.20 4.11 -7.46
CA ILE A 83 -9.04 3.35 -7.91
C ILE A 83 -9.53 2.34 -8.94
N GLY A 84 -9.13 2.54 -10.20
CA GLY A 84 -9.39 1.63 -11.30
C GLY A 84 -8.17 0.77 -11.60
N ASN A 85 -8.40 -0.51 -11.82
CA ASN A 85 -7.39 -1.49 -12.19
C ASN A 85 -7.82 -2.16 -13.49
N THR A 86 -6.97 -2.11 -14.50
CA THR A 86 -7.11 -2.86 -15.74
C THR A 86 -6.06 -3.95 -15.76
N SER A 87 -6.50 -5.19 -15.64
CA SER A 87 -5.63 -6.36 -15.61
C SER A 87 -5.50 -7.02 -17.00
N THR A 88 -4.40 -7.72 -17.21
CA THR A 88 -4.21 -8.60 -18.37
C THR A 88 -3.57 -9.91 -17.92
N TYR A 89 -4.27 -11.03 -18.16
CA TYR A 89 -3.86 -12.36 -17.79
C TYR A 89 -4.03 -13.33 -18.94
N PHE A 90 -2.96 -13.97 -19.42
CA PHE A 90 -2.95 -14.82 -20.62
C PHE A 90 -3.64 -14.19 -21.83
N GLY A 91 -3.47 -12.89 -22.03
CA GLY A 91 -4.08 -12.15 -23.14
C GLY A 91 -5.55 -11.74 -22.94
N THR A 92 -6.18 -12.16 -21.85
CA THR A 92 -7.55 -11.73 -21.48
C THR A 92 -7.45 -10.48 -20.61
N GLY A 93 -8.20 -9.44 -20.96
CA GLY A 93 -8.33 -8.20 -20.18
C GLY A 93 -9.53 -8.24 -19.26
N ASP A 94 -9.38 -7.71 -18.03
CA ASP A 94 -10.47 -7.49 -17.09
C ASP A 94 -10.33 -6.11 -16.43
N GLN A 95 -11.40 -5.60 -15.82
CA GLN A 95 -11.41 -4.30 -15.15
C GLN A 95 -12.13 -4.40 -13.81
N TYR A 96 -11.52 -3.78 -12.80
CA TYR A 96 -12.10 -3.67 -11.48
C TYR A 96 -11.89 -2.26 -10.92
N SER A 97 -12.85 -1.75 -10.15
CA SER A 97 -12.70 -0.45 -9.49
C SER A 97 -13.21 -0.48 -8.07
N VAL A 98 -12.51 0.25 -7.20
CA VAL A 98 -12.86 0.41 -5.78
C VAL A 98 -12.96 1.89 -5.45
N ASN A 99 -13.92 2.23 -4.60
CA ASN A 99 -14.11 3.58 -4.10
C ASN A 99 -13.92 3.60 -2.58
N ALA A 100 -13.30 4.66 -2.06
CA ALA A 100 -13.16 4.88 -0.63
C ALA A 100 -13.36 6.36 -0.30
N THR A 101 -14.14 6.63 0.75
CA THR A 101 -14.31 7.97 1.32
C THR A 101 -13.77 7.95 2.73
N ASN A 102 -12.89 8.91 3.06
CA ASN A 102 -12.25 8.97 4.37
C ASN A 102 -12.26 10.39 4.93
N LEU A 103 -12.23 10.49 6.26
CA LEU A 103 -11.76 11.70 6.92
C LEU A 103 -10.26 11.84 6.60
N ASN A 104 -9.87 12.95 5.95
CA ASN A 104 -8.48 13.18 5.55
C ASN A 104 -7.72 13.97 6.62
N THR A 105 -8.35 14.99 7.20
CA THR A 105 -7.75 15.86 8.23
C THR A 105 -8.78 16.28 9.26
N LEU A 106 -8.33 16.40 10.51
CA LEU A 106 -9.06 17.09 11.59
C LEU A 106 -8.03 17.64 12.55
N GLY A 107 -7.96 18.97 12.71
CA GLY A 107 -6.91 19.52 13.53
C GLY A 107 -7.10 20.94 14.02
N LEU A 108 -6.28 21.26 15.01
CA LEU A 108 -6.22 22.54 15.69
C LEU A 108 -4.78 23.05 15.69
N VAL A 109 -4.60 24.30 15.31
CA VAL A 109 -3.33 25.04 15.45
C VAL A 109 -3.58 26.20 16.41
N TYR A 110 -2.68 26.37 17.37
CA TYR A 110 -2.80 27.43 18.37
C TYR A 110 -1.47 28.19 18.55
N PRO A 111 -1.38 29.45 18.10
CA PRO A 111 -0.24 30.32 18.37
C PRO A 111 -0.19 30.69 19.84
N ILE A 112 0.95 30.52 20.46
CA ILE A 112 1.20 30.91 21.86
C ILE A 112 1.71 32.37 21.86
N PRO A 113 1.09 33.29 22.61
CA PRO A 113 1.58 34.65 22.69
C PRO A 113 3.00 34.73 23.27
N VAL A 114 3.95 35.23 22.49
CA VAL A 114 5.36 35.39 22.85
C VAL A 114 5.80 36.84 22.63
N ARG A 115 6.85 37.29 23.32
CA ARG A 115 7.34 38.66 23.20
C ARG A 115 8.10 38.91 21.88
N GLN A 116 8.71 37.88 21.34
CA GLN A 116 9.52 37.94 20.10
C GLN A 116 9.49 36.61 19.39
N GLY A 117 9.40 36.64 18.04
CA GLY A 117 9.29 35.44 17.21
C GLY A 117 7.91 34.79 17.25
N SER A 118 7.85 33.51 17.01
CA SER A 118 6.64 32.71 17.03
C SER A 118 6.84 31.45 17.89
N ALA A 119 5.79 31.05 18.60
CA ALA A 119 5.69 29.72 19.21
C ALA A 119 4.28 29.19 18.93
N VAL A 120 4.19 27.99 18.39
CA VAL A 120 2.90 27.42 17.95
C VAL A 120 2.86 25.96 18.39
N ILE A 121 1.69 25.54 18.86
CA ILE A 121 1.37 24.13 19.08
C ILE A 121 0.23 23.73 18.16
N ALA A 122 0.24 22.45 17.76
CA ALA A 122 -0.82 21.89 16.94
C ALA A 122 -1.09 20.44 17.35
N PHE A 123 -2.33 20.04 17.21
CA PHE A 123 -2.78 18.67 17.47
C PHE A 123 -3.83 18.29 16.44
N GLY A 124 -3.83 17.01 16.02
CA GLY A 124 -4.91 16.51 15.20
C GLY A 124 -4.67 15.13 14.60
N PHE A 125 -5.56 14.84 13.70
CA PHE A 125 -5.67 13.59 12.95
C PHE A 125 -5.41 13.85 11.47
N ASP A 126 -4.70 12.94 10.81
CA ASP A 126 -4.67 12.86 9.35
C ASP A 126 -4.66 11.41 8.88
N ARG A 127 -5.20 11.18 7.68
CA ARG A 127 -5.17 9.89 6.99
C ARG A 127 -3.86 9.75 6.24
N GLN A 128 -2.92 8.94 6.74
CA GLN A 128 -1.63 8.73 6.11
C GLN A 128 -1.75 8.00 4.77
N SER A 129 -2.51 6.89 4.75
CA SER A 129 -2.71 6.07 3.54
C SER A 129 -4.04 5.33 3.58
N SER A 130 -4.57 5.02 2.40
CA SER A 130 -5.70 4.11 2.21
C SER A 130 -5.19 2.87 1.50
N PHE A 131 -5.57 1.69 2.00
CA PHE A 131 -5.21 0.41 1.38
C PHE A 131 -6.30 -0.09 0.42
N ALA A 132 -7.35 0.71 0.17
CA ALA A 132 -8.39 0.32 -0.77
C ALA A 132 -7.78 0.03 -2.15
N SER A 133 -7.92 -1.19 -2.61
CA SER A 133 -7.45 -1.70 -3.89
C SER A 133 -8.32 -2.87 -4.33
N GLY A 134 -8.33 -3.17 -5.62
CA GLY A 134 -9.06 -4.31 -6.14
C GLY A 134 -8.51 -4.78 -7.47
N LEU A 135 -8.48 -6.09 -7.65
CA LEU A 135 -8.05 -6.78 -8.86
C LEU A 135 -9.05 -7.88 -9.18
N SER A 136 -9.40 -8.01 -10.47
CA SER A 136 -10.06 -9.18 -11.02
C SER A 136 -9.28 -9.64 -12.24
N PHE A 137 -9.16 -10.94 -12.43
CA PHE A 137 -8.52 -11.51 -13.62
C PHE A 137 -9.12 -12.85 -14.00
N SER A 138 -9.08 -13.17 -15.27
CA SER A 138 -9.41 -14.49 -15.78
C SER A 138 -8.59 -14.83 -17.02
N GLY A 139 -8.26 -16.12 -17.20
CA GLY A 139 -7.52 -16.55 -18.37
C GLY A 139 -7.31 -18.06 -18.43
N PHE A 140 -7.09 -18.58 -19.63
CA PHE A 140 -6.74 -19.98 -19.82
C PHE A 140 -5.23 -20.17 -19.67
N ASN A 141 -4.84 -20.95 -18.65
CA ASN A 141 -3.45 -21.30 -18.39
C ASN A 141 -3.14 -22.70 -18.99
N PRO A 142 -2.36 -22.79 -20.06
CA PRO A 142 -2.00 -24.06 -20.66
C PRO A 142 -0.91 -24.83 -19.89
N ASN A 143 -0.19 -24.18 -18.98
CA ASN A 143 1.10 -24.65 -18.50
C ASN A 143 1.13 -25.11 -17.04
N SER A 144 0.27 -24.55 -16.19
CA SER A 144 0.34 -24.81 -14.75
C SER A 144 -1.01 -24.69 -14.04
N SER A 145 -1.13 -25.36 -12.91
CA SER A 145 -2.24 -25.30 -11.96
C SER A 145 -1.69 -25.02 -10.56
N VAL A 146 -2.47 -24.32 -9.73
CA VAL A 146 -2.15 -24.10 -8.31
C VAL A 146 -1.98 -25.43 -7.56
N ILE A 147 -2.61 -26.49 -8.00
CA ILE A 147 -2.50 -27.84 -7.39
C ILE A 147 -1.04 -28.30 -7.33
N GLN A 148 -0.22 -27.92 -8.31
CA GLN A 148 1.20 -28.28 -8.35
C GLN A 148 2.02 -27.62 -7.23
N THR A 149 1.56 -26.49 -6.67
CA THR A 149 2.27 -25.79 -5.58
C THR A 149 2.19 -26.55 -4.26
N TYR A 150 1.26 -27.48 -4.12
CA TYR A 150 1.16 -28.37 -2.96
C TYR A 150 2.12 -29.55 -3.02
N ALA A 151 2.79 -29.78 -4.15
CA ALA A 151 3.91 -30.69 -4.25
C ALA A 151 5.14 -30.12 -3.54
N ARG A 152 6.00 -30.99 -3.01
CA ARG A 152 7.33 -30.60 -2.51
C ARG A 152 8.41 -31.49 -3.13
N ASN A 153 9.64 -31.04 -3.07
CA ASN A 153 10.77 -31.86 -3.45
C ASN A 153 11.00 -32.95 -2.37
N GLY A 154 10.97 -34.23 -2.78
CA GLY A 154 11.19 -35.38 -1.92
C GLY A 154 9.96 -36.26 -1.71
N ASP A 155 10.12 -37.28 -0.87
CA ASP A 155 9.05 -38.24 -0.55
C ASP A 155 8.15 -37.68 0.56
N TYR A 156 6.86 -38.02 0.49
CA TYR A 156 5.87 -37.67 1.50
C TYR A 156 5.75 -38.74 2.55
N LEU A 157 5.80 -38.36 3.81
CA LEU A 157 5.38 -39.23 4.90
C LEU A 157 3.86 -39.14 5.08
N PRO A 158 3.17 -40.17 5.60
CA PRO A 158 1.72 -40.12 5.84
C PRO A 158 1.25 -38.94 6.67
N ALA A 159 2.08 -38.49 7.64
CA ALA A 159 1.78 -37.30 8.45
C ALA A 159 1.78 -35.99 7.65
N ASP A 160 2.53 -35.91 6.57
CA ASP A 160 2.59 -34.71 5.72
C ASP A 160 1.32 -34.53 4.88
N LEU A 161 0.58 -35.61 4.63
CA LEU A 161 -0.60 -35.62 3.76
C LEU A 161 -1.85 -35.10 4.49
N SER A 162 -1.90 -35.20 5.81
CA SER A 162 -3.05 -34.77 6.60
C SER A 162 -3.33 -33.26 6.51
N GLY A 163 -2.29 -32.44 6.30
CA GLY A 163 -2.39 -30.99 6.10
C GLY A 163 -2.28 -30.55 4.64
N ASN A 164 -2.10 -31.48 3.70
CA ASN A 164 -1.93 -31.14 2.28
C ASN A 164 -3.29 -30.96 1.62
N LEU A 165 -3.63 -29.73 1.25
CA LEU A 165 -4.93 -29.35 0.69
C LEU A 165 -5.28 -30.16 -0.57
N ALA A 166 -4.37 -30.29 -1.51
CA ALA A 166 -4.66 -31.01 -2.76
C ALA A 166 -4.90 -32.51 -2.53
N TYR A 167 -4.20 -33.11 -1.55
CA TYR A 167 -4.44 -34.49 -1.16
C TYR A 167 -5.81 -34.65 -0.46
N GLN A 168 -6.13 -33.78 0.48
CA GLN A 168 -7.41 -33.81 1.20
C GLN A 168 -8.63 -33.59 0.30
N LEU A 169 -8.44 -32.83 -0.79
CA LEU A 169 -9.46 -32.61 -1.80
C LEU A 169 -9.48 -33.67 -2.92
N TYR A 170 -8.71 -34.76 -2.79
CA TYR A 170 -8.55 -35.83 -3.80
C TYR A 170 -8.07 -35.33 -5.18
N LEU A 171 -7.33 -34.21 -5.23
CA LEU A 171 -6.77 -33.63 -6.46
C LEU A 171 -5.34 -34.14 -6.75
N ALA A 172 -4.75 -34.79 -5.78
CA ALA A 172 -3.45 -35.41 -5.88
C ALA A 172 -3.37 -36.66 -5.00
N ASP A 173 -2.38 -37.48 -5.28
CA ASP A 173 -2.09 -38.71 -4.54
C ASP A 173 -0.56 -38.92 -4.48
N THR A 174 -0.12 -39.94 -3.78
CA THR A 174 1.27 -40.38 -3.79
C THR A 174 1.40 -41.67 -4.55
N THR A 175 2.50 -41.83 -5.31
CA THR A 175 2.87 -43.11 -5.92
C THR A 175 3.24 -44.13 -4.84
N ALA A 176 3.37 -45.41 -5.22
CA ALA A 176 3.83 -46.43 -4.30
C ALA A 176 5.24 -46.17 -3.71
N SER A 177 6.03 -45.31 -4.34
CA SER A 177 7.32 -44.83 -3.85
C SER A 177 7.23 -43.56 -2.99
N GLY A 178 6.03 -43.11 -2.60
CA GLY A 178 5.82 -41.90 -1.78
C GLY A 178 5.96 -40.59 -2.54
N ARG A 179 6.12 -40.60 -3.87
CA ARG A 179 6.24 -39.38 -4.66
C ARG A 179 4.88 -38.78 -4.97
N TRP A 180 4.84 -37.44 -4.94
CA TRP A 180 3.67 -36.68 -5.34
C TRP A 180 3.23 -36.96 -6.77
N ASN A 181 1.93 -37.09 -6.96
CA ASN A 181 1.32 -37.30 -8.26
C ASN A 181 -0.02 -36.60 -8.34
N SER A 182 -0.13 -35.58 -9.21
CA SER A 182 -1.39 -34.99 -9.62
C SER A 182 -1.51 -35.01 -11.13
N PRO A 183 -2.63 -35.48 -11.70
CA PRO A 183 -2.88 -35.40 -13.12
C PRO A 183 -3.20 -34.01 -13.62
N ILE A 184 -3.49 -33.04 -12.72
CA ILE A 184 -3.91 -31.68 -13.06
C ILE A 184 -2.67 -30.77 -13.07
N THR A 185 -2.15 -30.49 -14.28
CA THR A 185 -0.86 -29.82 -14.47
C THR A 185 -0.94 -28.58 -15.37
N GLY A 186 -2.14 -28.06 -15.63
CA GLY A 186 -2.38 -26.92 -16.54
C GLY A 186 -3.57 -27.16 -17.45
N ARG A 187 -3.68 -26.46 -18.58
CA ARG A 187 -4.80 -26.49 -19.52
C ARG A 187 -6.14 -26.21 -18.84
N ILE A 188 -6.14 -25.22 -17.96
CA ILE A 188 -7.24 -24.90 -17.04
C ILE A 188 -7.56 -23.42 -17.11
N THR A 189 -8.82 -23.04 -16.92
CA THR A 189 -9.21 -21.63 -16.78
C THR A 189 -9.02 -21.19 -15.34
N GLN A 190 -8.24 -20.15 -15.14
CA GLN A 190 -7.94 -19.58 -13.84
C GLN A 190 -8.65 -18.23 -13.71
N LEU A 191 -9.28 -18.01 -12.56
CA LEU A 191 -9.97 -16.78 -12.21
C LEU A 191 -9.50 -16.36 -10.82
N GLY A 192 -9.30 -15.07 -10.62
CA GLY A 192 -8.96 -14.54 -9.32
C GLY A 192 -9.58 -13.19 -9.06
N LYS A 193 -9.88 -12.94 -7.81
CA LYS A 193 -10.31 -11.64 -7.30
C LYS A 193 -9.59 -11.34 -6.01
N ILE A 194 -8.96 -10.16 -5.96
CA ILE A 194 -8.29 -9.65 -4.76
C ILE A 194 -8.99 -8.36 -4.37
N LEU A 195 -9.29 -8.22 -3.08
CA LEU A 195 -9.82 -7.00 -2.49
C LEU A 195 -8.95 -6.63 -1.30
N GLU A 196 -8.49 -5.39 -1.30
CA GLU A 196 -7.78 -4.82 -0.16
C GLU A 196 -8.56 -3.65 0.41
N SER A 197 -8.50 -3.48 1.72
CA SER A 197 -9.19 -2.40 2.43
C SER A 197 -8.46 -2.01 3.70
N GLY A 198 -8.93 -0.95 4.37
CA GLY A 198 -8.30 -0.41 5.56
C GLY A 198 -7.44 0.82 5.28
N GLY A 199 -6.40 1.03 6.09
CA GLY A 199 -5.44 2.12 5.94
C GLY A 199 -4.88 2.60 7.27
N LEU A 200 -3.95 3.55 7.21
CA LEU A 200 -3.24 4.12 8.36
C LEU A 200 -3.71 5.53 8.67
N ASN A 201 -3.88 5.80 9.94
CA ASN A 201 -4.24 7.10 10.50
C ASN A 201 -3.13 7.60 11.41
N ASN A 202 -2.82 8.88 11.32
CA ASN A 202 -1.90 9.58 12.19
C ASN A 202 -2.68 10.38 13.25
N TRP A 203 -2.28 10.23 14.49
CA TRP A 203 -2.63 11.13 15.60
C TRP A 203 -1.36 11.87 15.97
N SER A 204 -1.32 13.16 15.66
CA SER A 204 -0.11 13.95 15.75
C SER A 204 -0.25 15.07 16.75
N VAL A 205 0.80 15.29 17.54
CA VAL A 205 1.01 16.50 18.33
C VAL A 205 2.35 17.09 17.94
N GLY A 206 2.39 18.39 17.73
CA GLY A 206 3.62 19.05 17.33
C GLY A 206 3.64 20.52 17.66
N GLY A 207 4.75 21.14 17.35
CA GLY A 207 4.90 22.57 17.52
C GLY A 207 6.12 23.11 16.82
N ALA A 208 6.18 24.43 16.73
CA ALA A 208 7.29 25.15 16.12
C ALA A 208 7.62 26.41 16.89
N ILE A 209 8.88 26.82 16.82
CA ILE A 209 9.38 28.07 17.39
C ILE A 209 10.31 28.77 16.38
N ASP A 210 10.29 30.09 16.38
CA ASP A 210 11.34 30.87 15.73
C ASP A 210 12.57 30.94 16.63
N ILE A 211 13.70 30.43 16.13
CA ILE A 211 15.01 30.46 16.81
C ILE A 211 15.88 31.61 16.32
N GLY A 212 15.45 32.30 15.28
CA GLY A 212 16.10 33.47 14.70
C GLY A 212 15.11 34.26 13.85
N LYS A 213 15.51 35.43 13.39
CA LYS A 213 14.64 36.35 12.63
C LYS A 213 13.93 35.69 11.44
N ASN A 214 14.60 34.71 10.79
CA ASN A 214 14.12 34.09 9.57
C ASN A 214 14.14 32.55 9.69
N LEU A 215 14.42 31.99 10.85
CA LEU A 215 14.68 30.57 11.02
C LEU A 215 13.76 29.97 12.09
N SER A 216 13.03 28.94 11.71
CA SER A 216 12.11 28.21 12.58
C SER A 216 12.52 26.75 12.69
N LEU A 217 12.35 26.17 13.87
CA LEU A 217 12.42 24.73 14.14
C LEU A 217 11.04 24.19 14.51
N GLY A 218 10.77 22.96 14.13
CA GLY A 218 9.53 22.29 14.50
C GLY A 218 9.74 20.81 14.74
N ILE A 219 8.84 20.23 15.50
CA ILE A 219 8.77 18.80 15.78
C ILE A 219 7.32 18.34 15.73
N THR A 220 7.10 17.15 15.20
CA THR A 220 5.85 16.39 15.31
C THR A 220 6.15 15.01 15.89
N LEU A 221 5.36 14.61 16.87
CA LEU A 221 5.29 13.24 17.37
C LEU A 221 3.98 12.63 16.87
N THR A 222 4.06 11.45 16.26
CA THR A 222 2.91 10.81 15.64
C THR A 222 2.73 9.40 16.19
N TYR A 223 1.52 9.12 16.67
CA TYR A 223 1.01 7.78 16.88
C TYR A 223 0.22 7.35 15.64
N LEU A 224 0.57 6.21 15.07
CA LEU A 224 -0.12 5.62 13.94
C LEU A 224 -1.00 4.48 14.43
N SER A 225 -2.20 4.41 13.88
CA SER A 225 -3.11 3.29 14.08
C SER A 225 -3.85 2.98 12.80
N GLY A 226 -4.16 1.71 12.59
CA GLY A 226 -4.90 1.32 11.39
C GLY A 226 -5.17 -0.15 11.30
N THR A 227 -5.80 -0.53 10.20
CA THR A 227 -6.09 -1.93 9.87
C THR A 227 -5.74 -2.17 8.41
N TYR A 228 -5.39 -3.40 8.10
CA TYR A 228 -5.31 -3.88 6.73
C TYR A 228 -6.12 -5.16 6.62
N ARG A 229 -6.86 -5.29 5.53
CA ARG A 229 -7.55 -6.52 5.17
C ARG A 229 -7.31 -6.83 3.70
N TYR A 230 -6.95 -8.07 3.45
CA TYR A 230 -6.78 -8.69 2.15
C TYR A 230 -7.74 -9.87 2.06
N ASP A 231 -8.58 -9.91 1.04
CA ASP A 231 -9.48 -11.02 0.73
C ASP A 231 -9.15 -11.48 -0.69
N HIS A 232 -8.79 -12.76 -0.83
CA HIS A 232 -8.45 -13.38 -2.11
C HIS A 232 -9.37 -14.57 -2.39
N THR A 233 -10.02 -14.52 -3.53
CA THR A 233 -10.78 -15.65 -4.06
C THR A 233 -10.10 -16.10 -5.35
N TYR A 234 -9.75 -17.36 -5.43
CA TYR A 234 -9.10 -17.96 -6.58
C TYR A 234 -9.84 -19.22 -7.02
N THR A 235 -10.03 -19.39 -8.32
CA THR A 235 -10.75 -20.55 -8.87
C THR A 235 -10.04 -21.10 -10.09
N GLU A 236 -9.92 -22.42 -10.17
CA GLU A 236 -9.55 -23.16 -11.36
C GLU A 236 -10.73 -23.95 -11.88
N GLU A 237 -11.01 -23.88 -13.19
CA GLU A 237 -12.13 -24.56 -13.83
C GLU A 237 -11.70 -25.32 -15.08
N ASP A 238 -12.07 -26.59 -15.21
CA ASP A 238 -11.90 -27.38 -16.44
C ASP A 238 -13.01 -27.05 -17.46
N ARG A 239 -12.99 -25.86 -18.03
CA ARG A 239 -13.96 -25.47 -19.07
C ARG A 239 -13.79 -26.22 -20.39
N ALA A 240 -12.63 -26.79 -20.63
CA ALA A 240 -12.29 -27.48 -21.85
C ALA A 240 -12.59 -28.98 -21.79
N GLY A 241 -13.00 -29.52 -20.62
CA GLY A 241 -13.26 -30.95 -20.41
C GLY A 241 -12.02 -31.83 -20.52
N VAL A 242 -10.85 -31.26 -20.26
CA VAL A 242 -9.56 -31.97 -20.35
C VAL A 242 -9.46 -33.07 -19.30
N TYR A 243 -10.09 -32.84 -18.15
CA TYR A 243 -10.04 -33.67 -16.97
C TYR A 243 -11.36 -34.44 -16.73
N ALA A 244 -12.08 -34.77 -17.81
CA ALA A 244 -13.31 -35.54 -17.77
C ALA A 244 -13.11 -37.02 -17.42
N SER A 245 -11.87 -37.51 -17.48
CA SER A 245 -11.53 -38.91 -17.12
C SER A 245 -10.15 -38.92 -16.46
N LEU A 246 -10.13 -38.85 -15.13
CA LEU A 246 -8.91 -38.83 -14.33
C LEU A 246 -8.68 -40.16 -13.61
N PRO A 247 -7.41 -40.62 -13.49
CA PRO A 247 -7.05 -41.77 -12.68
C PRO A 247 -6.94 -41.40 -11.18
N LEU A 248 -7.94 -40.69 -10.63
CA LEU A 248 -8.02 -40.38 -9.20
C LEU A 248 -8.75 -41.50 -8.48
N ALA A 249 -8.33 -41.86 -7.28
CA ALA A 249 -8.74 -43.07 -6.56
C ALA A 249 -10.29 -43.19 -6.36
N ASN A 250 -11.02 -42.11 -6.20
CA ASN A 250 -12.46 -42.11 -5.92
C ASN A 250 -13.28 -41.29 -6.91
N TYR A 251 -12.64 -40.51 -7.80
CA TYR A 251 -13.28 -39.56 -8.70
C TYR A 251 -12.69 -39.64 -10.09
N GLN A 252 -13.52 -39.47 -11.10
CA GLN A 252 -13.09 -39.63 -12.51
C GLN A 252 -13.09 -38.29 -13.25
N THR A 253 -13.71 -37.27 -12.70
CA THR A 253 -13.83 -35.97 -13.37
C THR A 253 -13.51 -34.86 -12.40
N PHE A 254 -12.68 -33.92 -12.85
CA PHE A 254 -12.47 -32.65 -12.16
C PHE A 254 -13.23 -31.54 -12.88
N TYR A 255 -13.99 -30.74 -12.15
CA TYR A 255 -14.71 -29.59 -12.68
C TYR A 255 -14.10 -28.26 -12.24
N SER A 256 -13.85 -28.12 -10.95
CA SER A 256 -13.27 -26.88 -10.41
C SER A 256 -12.61 -27.07 -9.05
N LEU A 257 -11.72 -26.14 -8.72
CA LEU A 257 -11.15 -25.92 -7.40
C LEU A 257 -11.35 -24.45 -7.03
N GLY A 258 -11.96 -24.15 -5.89
CA GLY A 258 -12.07 -22.83 -5.31
C GLY A 258 -11.24 -22.71 -4.04
N LEU A 259 -10.48 -21.64 -3.92
CA LEU A 259 -9.67 -21.26 -2.76
C LEU A 259 -10.08 -19.87 -2.29
N ASN A 260 -10.16 -19.68 -0.98
CA ASN A 260 -10.46 -18.40 -0.35
C ASN A 260 -9.46 -18.16 0.76
N ASP A 261 -8.72 -17.08 0.66
CA ASP A 261 -7.69 -16.72 1.63
C ASP A 261 -7.90 -15.29 2.11
N TYR A 262 -7.57 -15.03 3.36
CA TYR A 262 -7.60 -13.67 3.90
C TYR A 262 -6.39 -13.37 4.78
N ILE A 263 -6.10 -12.07 4.91
CA ILE A 263 -5.20 -11.50 5.91
C ILE A 263 -5.94 -10.35 6.58
N ALA A 264 -5.82 -10.25 7.88
CA ALA A 264 -6.38 -9.15 8.67
C ALA A 264 -5.35 -8.69 9.70
N ASP A 265 -4.91 -7.42 9.58
CA ASP A 265 -3.93 -6.80 10.45
C ASP A 265 -4.55 -5.70 11.29
N ASP A 266 -4.21 -5.70 12.58
CA ASP A 266 -4.30 -4.56 13.47
C ASP A 266 -2.91 -3.96 13.63
N ILE A 267 -2.79 -2.64 13.32
CA ILE A 267 -1.51 -1.96 13.15
C ILE A 267 -1.43 -0.78 14.10
N ALA A 268 -0.33 -0.69 14.84
CA ALA A 268 0.01 0.47 15.68
C ALA A 268 1.48 0.82 15.53
N GLY A 269 1.83 2.11 15.62
CA GLY A 269 3.22 2.53 15.49
C GLY A 269 3.48 3.95 15.97
N TRP A 270 4.77 4.32 16.04
CA TRP A 270 5.21 5.65 16.48
C TRP A 270 6.37 6.13 15.62
N ASN A 271 6.38 7.42 15.34
CA ASN A 271 7.52 8.11 14.76
C ASN A 271 7.60 9.57 15.21
N ALA A 272 8.71 10.23 14.88
CA ALA A 272 8.89 11.66 15.02
C ALA A 272 9.33 12.29 13.69
N LYS A 273 8.92 13.51 13.44
CA LYS A 273 9.39 14.34 12.32
C LYS A 273 9.96 15.64 12.85
N PHE A 274 11.15 15.98 12.41
CA PHE A 274 11.82 17.23 12.67
C PHE A 274 11.77 18.10 11.42
N GLY A 275 11.56 19.39 11.61
CA GLY A 275 11.53 20.37 10.55
C GLY A 275 12.42 21.56 10.82
N LEU A 276 12.98 22.09 9.75
CA LEU A 276 13.67 23.36 9.70
C LEU A 276 13.06 24.19 8.58
N MET A 277 12.85 25.49 8.80
CA MET A 277 12.37 26.39 7.76
C MET A 277 13.11 27.73 7.87
N TYR A 278 13.77 28.11 6.77
CA TYR A 278 14.33 29.44 6.59
C TYR A 278 13.43 30.26 5.67
N ARG A 279 13.05 31.48 6.09
CA ARG A 279 12.08 32.32 5.39
C ARG A 279 12.65 33.71 5.16
N VAL A 280 12.67 34.14 3.90
CA VAL A 280 12.83 35.56 3.55
C VAL A 280 11.45 36.07 3.14
N PRO A 281 10.81 36.96 3.94
CA PRO A 281 9.48 37.42 3.64
C PRO A 281 9.35 37.92 2.20
N ASP A 282 8.23 37.58 1.56
CA ASP A 282 7.84 38.01 0.22
C ASP A 282 8.84 37.67 -0.89
N LEU A 283 9.79 36.76 -0.61
CA LEU A 283 10.81 36.36 -1.60
C LEU A 283 10.90 34.85 -1.74
N PHE A 284 11.40 34.14 -0.72
CA PHE A 284 11.56 32.69 -0.79
C PHE A 284 11.53 32.03 0.59
N ARG A 285 11.27 30.71 0.57
CA ARG A 285 11.37 29.83 1.73
C ARG A 285 12.11 28.55 1.38
N LEU A 286 12.90 28.07 2.34
CA LEU A 286 13.61 26.78 2.24
C LEU A 286 13.18 25.92 3.42
N GLY A 287 12.79 24.68 3.17
CA GLY A 287 12.39 23.70 4.18
C GLY A 287 13.28 22.48 4.14
N LEU A 288 13.65 21.95 5.30
CA LEU A 288 14.28 20.64 5.47
C LEU A 288 13.49 19.83 6.47
N THR A 289 13.38 18.55 6.25
CA THR A 289 12.70 17.63 7.16
C THR A 289 13.46 16.32 7.32
N VAL A 290 13.37 15.75 8.51
CA VAL A 290 13.86 14.40 8.80
C VAL A 290 12.76 13.68 9.58
N LYS A 291 12.28 12.54 9.04
CA LYS A 291 11.36 11.64 9.73
C LYS A 291 12.11 10.41 10.20
N THR A 292 11.95 10.06 11.47
CA THR A 292 12.52 8.83 12.02
C THR A 292 11.85 7.61 11.42
N PRO A 293 12.45 6.43 11.50
CA PRO A 293 11.75 5.18 11.29
C PRO A 293 10.44 5.14 12.09
N THR A 294 9.39 4.61 11.46
CA THR A 294 8.19 4.23 12.18
C THR A 294 8.37 2.82 12.70
N ALA A 295 8.29 2.65 14.02
CA ALA A 295 8.28 1.33 14.64
C ALA A 295 6.84 0.84 14.71
N PHE A 296 6.44 -0.04 13.79
CA PHE A 296 5.14 -0.68 13.78
C PHE A 296 5.13 -1.96 14.60
N ASN A 297 4.03 -2.20 15.29
CA ASN A 297 3.63 -3.47 15.86
C ASN A 297 2.38 -3.93 15.11
N ILE A 298 2.41 -5.15 14.60
CA ILE A 298 1.34 -5.74 13.79
C ILE A 298 0.83 -6.99 14.52
N GLN A 299 -0.49 -7.09 14.65
CA GLN A 299 -1.19 -8.30 15.05
C GLN A 299 -1.95 -8.78 13.81
N GLU A 300 -1.55 -9.92 13.31
CA GLU A 300 -2.05 -10.49 12.06
C GLU A 300 -2.85 -11.75 12.31
N THR A 301 -3.96 -11.90 11.61
CA THR A 301 -4.72 -13.14 11.47
C THR A 301 -4.82 -13.46 9.99
N PHE A 302 -4.61 -14.70 9.62
CA PHE A 302 -4.61 -15.13 8.22
C PHE A 302 -5.12 -16.57 8.09
N GLY A 303 -5.54 -16.94 6.90
CA GLY A 303 -5.95 -18.31 6.60
C GLY A 303 -7.11 -18.39 5.63
N THR A 304 -7.82 -19.52 5.69
CA THR A 304 -9.05 -19.77 4.94
C THR A 304 -10.24 -19.59 5.88
N PRO A 305 -11.25 -18.77 5.53
CA PRO A 305 -12.42 -18.61 6.38
C PRO A 305 -13.20 -19.92 6.50
N ALA A 306 -13.51 -20.35 7.72
CA ALA A 306 -14.29 -21.57 7.95
C ALA A 306 -15.67 -21.54 7.28
N SER A 307 -16.23 -20.35 7.03
CA SER A 307 -17.48 -20.15 6.29
C SER A 307 -17.34 -20.38 4.77
N SER A 308 -16.13 -20.45 4.25
CA SER A 308 -15.82 -20.58 2.82
C SER A 308 -14.56 -21.42 2.62
N PRO A 309 -14.59 -22.70 3.02
CA PRO A 309 -13.42 -23.59 2.93
C PRO A 309 -12.99 -23.83 1.49
N ALA A 310 -11.77 -24.31 1.31
CA ALA A 310 -11.31 -24.78 0.02
C ALA A 310 -12.23 -25.87 -0.50
N THR A 311 -12.66 -25.78 -1.75
CA THR A 311 -13.70 -26.64 -2.31
C THR A 311 -13.31 -27.15 -3.69
N ALA A 312 -13.24 -28.47 -3.86
CA ALA A 312 -13.13 -29.12 -5.18
C ALA A 312 -14.48 -29.68 -5.62
N MET A 313 -14.87 -29.41 -6.87
CA MET A 313 -16.04 -30.02 -7.51
C MET A 313 -15.56 -31.21 -8.34
N LEU A 314 -15.89 -32.41 -7.88
CA LEU A 314 -15.48 -33.68 -8.50
C LEU A 314 -16.68 -34.51 -8.95
N GLY A 315 -16.49 -35.36 -9.95
CA GLY A 315 -17.52 -36.25 -10.47
C GLY A 315 -17.12 -37.73 -10.37
N SER A 316 -18.10 -38.58 -10.02
CA SER A 316 -17.99 -40.02 -10.04
C SER A 316 -19.31 -40.66 -10.46
N GLY A 317 -19.28 -41.58 -11.45
CA GLY A 317 -20.45 -42.32 -11.89
C GLY A 317 -21.63 -41.45 -12.38
N GLY A 318 -21.36 -40.26 -12.91
CA GLY A 318 -22.38 -39.31 -13.40
C GLY A 318 -22.96 -38.36 -12.31
N ALA A 319 -22.54 -38.49 -11.07
CA ALA A 319 -22.87 -37.56 -9.99
C ALA A 319 -21.72 -36.59 -9.74
N THR A 320 -22.06 -35.34 -9.40
CA THR A 320 -21.11 -34.28 -8.99
C THR A 320 -21.24 -34.01 -7.50
N ALA A 321 -20.13 -33.92 -6.78
CA ALA A 321 -20.13 -33.65 -5.36
C ALA A 321 -19.03 -32.62 -5.01
N PRO A 322 -19.32 -31.66 -4.11
CA PRO A 322 -18.31 -30.83 -3.52
C PRO A 322 -17.52 -31.61 -2.45
N ILE A 323 -16.21 -31.50 -2.50
CA ILE A 323 -15.30 -31.95 -1.45
C ILE A 323 -14.69 -30.70 -0.84
N THR A 324 -14.77 -30.57 0.47
CA THR A 324 -14.27 -29.39 1.17
C THR A 324 -13.14 -29.76 2.12
N PHE A 325 -12.20 -28.87 2.28
CA PHE A 325 -11.15 -28.94 3.26
C PHE A 325 -10.90 -27.55 3.85
N ASP A 326 -10.85 -27.47 5.17
CA ASP A 326 -10.54 -26.28 5.91
C ASP A 326 -9.10 -26.37 6.44
N PRO A 327 -8.14 -25.65 5.84
CA PRO A 327 -6.77 -25.62 6.33
C PRO A 327 -6.63 -24.85 7.65
N GLY A 328 -7.68 -24.11 8.07
CA GLY A 328 -7.73 -23.36 9.30
C GLY A 328 -7.17 -21.95 9.21
N GLU A 329 -7.10 -21.31 10.36
CA GLU A 329 -6.62 -19.94 10.54
C GLU A 329 -5.38 -19.93 11.44
N GLY A 330 -4.50 -18.98 11.19
CA GLY A 330 -3.31 -18.70 12.01
C GLY A 330 -3.29 -17.27 12.48
N SER A 331 -2.49 -16.99 13.50
CA SER A 331 -2.20 -15.64 13.94
C SER A 331 -0.72 -15.47 14.26
N ASN A 332 -0.22 -14.26 14.03
CA ASN A 332 1.16 -13.91 14.32
C ASN A 332 1.25 -12.47 14.83
N GLN A 333 2.32 -12.19 15.57
CA GLN A 333 2.65 -10.83 15.99
C GLN A 333 4.10 -10.55 15.64
N TYR A 334 4.32 -9.41 15.00
CA TYR A 334 5.64 -8.99 14.58
C TYR A 334 5.76 -7.47 14.51
N ASN A 335 6.99 -7.00 14.36
CA ASN A 335 7.27 -5.57 14.17
C ASN A 335 7.85 -5.33 12.78
N ILE A 336 7.57 -4.12 12.25
CA ILE A 336 8.21 -3.58 11.06
C ILE A 336 8.79 -2.22 11.41
N ASN A 337 10.08 -2.02 11.10
CA ASN A 337 10.73 -0.73 11.15
C ASN A 337 10.84 -0.15 9.74
N THR A 338 10.33 1.07 9.54
CA THR A 338 10.42 1.74 8.23
C THR A 338 11.75 2.51 8.10
N PRO A 339 12.14 2.92 6.89
CA PRO A 339 13.33 3.75 6.68
C PRO A 339 13.25 5.13 7.33
N TRP A 340 14.42 5.76 7.49
CA TRP A 340 14.52 7.21 7.62
C TRP A 340 14.07 7.89 6.34
N VAL A 341 13.39 9.05 6.47
CA VAL A 341 12.98 9.86 5.33
C VAL A 341 13.56 11.26 5.46
N PHE A 342 14.22 11.73 4.41
CA PHE A 342 14.84 13.05 4.34
C PHE A 342 14.15 13.88 3.27
N GLY A 343 13.62 15.04 3.65
CA GLY A 343 12.92 15.94 2.75
C GLY A 343 13.63 17.30 2.64
N ALA A 344 13.61 17.86 1.44
CA ALA A 344 14.02 19.22 1.17
C ALA A 344 13.02 19.89 0.23
N GLY A 345 12.67 21.15 0.48
CA GLY A 345 11.76 21.92 -0.34
C GLY A 345 12.17 23.38 -0.44
N ALA A 346 11.85 23.98 -1.57
CA ALA A 346 12.04 25.40 -1.80
C ALA A 346 10.80 26.03 -2.42
N SER A 347 10.43 27.22 -1.99
CA SER A 347 9.37 28.00 -2.61
C SER A 347 9.81 29.42 -2.91
N LEU A 348 9.39 29.93 -4.06
CA LEU A 348 9.63 31.28 -4.53
C LEU A 348 8.30 32.05 -4.56
N ILE A 349 8.27 33.25 -4.01
CA ILE A 349 7.10 34.10 -3.93
C ILE A 349 7.28 35.26 -4.93
N LEU A 350 6.42 35.34 -5.93
CA LEU A 350 6.45 36.33 -6.99
C LEU A 350 5.11 37.12 -6.95
N ARG A 351 4.96 38.05 -6.01
CA ARG A 351 3.68 38.75 -5.73
C ARG A 351 2.58 37.75 -5.41
N ASP A 352 1.64 37.55 -6.36
CA ASP A 352 0.48 36.67 -6.22
C ASP A 352 0.74 35.23 -6.59
N LEU A 353 1.95 34.92 -7.10
CA LEU A 353 2.34 33.58 -7.53
C LEU A 353 3.35 32.96 -6.56
N VAL A 354 3.06 31.76 -6.08
CA VAL A 354 3.99 30.90 -5.35
C VAL A 354 4.36 29.72 -6.22
N LEU A 355 5.65 29.52 -6.45
CA LEU A 355 6.21 28.33 -7.08
C LEU A 355 6.92 27.50 -6.02
N SER A 356 6.73 26.18 -6.02
CA SER A 356 7.36 25.28 -5.06
C SER A 356 7.87 24.01 -5.70
N VAL A 357 9.01 23.52 -5.19
CA VAL A 357 9.59 22.23 -5.55
C VAL A 357 10.06 21.51 -4.30
N ASP A 358 9.85 20.20 -4.26
CA ASP A 358 10.26 19.33 -3.16
C ASP A 358 10.95 18.07 -3.68
N ALA A 359 11.92 17.59 -2.91
CA ALA A 359 12.52 16.28 -3.05
C ALA A 359 12.50 15.54 -1.71
N GLU A 360 12.09 14.27 -1.74
CA GLU A 360 12.04 13.42 -0.55
C GLU A 360 12.76 12.09 -0.84
N TYR A 361 13.82 11.81 -0.09
CA TYR A 361 14.63 10.61 -0.22
C TYR A 361 14.27 9.57 0.84
N THR A 362 14.09 8.34 0.39
CA THR A 362 13.86 7.17 1.24
C THR A 362 14.72 6.01 0.75
N ASP A 363 15.51 5.43 1.64
CA ASP A 363 16.28 4.21 1.36
C ASP A 363 15.49 2.97 1.82
N TRP A 364 14.77 2.35 0.89
CA TRP A 364 13.90 1.22 1.17
C TRP A 364 14.63 -0.05 1.59
N THR A 365 15.96 -0.12 1.40
CA THR A 365 16.77 -1.23 1.92
C THR A 365 16.85 -1.26 3.46
N GLN A 366 16.41 -0.18 4.12
CA GLN A 366 16.34 -0.07 5.59
C GLN A 366 15.03 -0.64 6.18
N LEU A 367 14.06 -1.04 5.34
CA LEU A 367 12.89 -1.79 5.83
C LEU A 367 13.36 -3.05 6.56
N GLU A 368 12.75 -3.34 7.72
CA GLU A 368 13.19 -4.43 8.55
C GLU A 368 12.01 -5.08 9.30
N PHE A 369 11.90 -6.41 9.20
CA PHE A 369 11.11 -7.21 10.12
C PHE A 369 11.88 -7.41 11.42
N ALA A 370 11.19 -7.33 12.55
CA ALA A 370 11.76 -7.52 13.87
C ALA A 370 10.77 -8.24 14.80
N LYS A 371 11.29 -8.84 15.89
CA LYS A 371 10.48 -9.53 16.93
C LYS A 371 9.54 -10.60 16.33
N THR A 372 10.05 -11.42 15.45
CA THR A 372 9.31 -12.48 14.78
C THR A 372 10.16 -13.74 14.62
N SER A 373 9.66 -14.76 13.92
CA SER A 373 10.36 -16.02 13.66
C SER A 373 11.62 -15.83 12.81
N ALA A 374 12.54 -16.78 12.88
CA ALA A 374 13.77 -16.73 12.09
C ALA A 374 13.51 -16.73 10.59
N ASP A 375 12.46 -17.40 10.14
CA ASP A 375 12.08 -17.49 8.74
C ASP A 375 11.62 -16.12 8.20
N VAL A 376 10.82 -15.39 8.98
CA VAL A 376 10.41 -14.03 8.62
C VAL A 376 11.57 -13.05 8.66
N LEU A 377 12.48 -13.19 9.64
CA LEU A 377 13.70 -12.38 9.70
C LEU A 377 14.62 -12.60 8.49
N ALA A 378 14.60 -13.76 7.86
CA ALA A 378 15.36 -14.02 6.64
C ALA A 378 14.92 -13.09 5.48
N ASN A 379 13.68 -12.60 5.48
CA ASN A 379 13.20 -11.62 4.49
C ASN A 379 13.97 -10.29 4.53
N ASN A 380 14.66 -9.97 5.63
CA ASN A 380 15.49 -8.77 5.71
C ASN A 380 16.66 -8.79 4.71
N GLU A 381 17.20 -9.96 4.40
CA GLU A 381 18.20 -10.08 3.34
C GLU A 381 17.58 -9.94 1.95
N THR A 382 16.38 -10.45 1.74
CA THR A 382 15.62 -10.28 0.50
C THR A 382 15.29 -8.80 0.27
N ILE A 383 14.85 -8.07 1.31
CA ILE A 383 14.59 -6.61 1.27
C ILE A 383 15.79 -5.84 0.70
N LYS A 384 17.00 -6.11 1.20
CA LYS A 384 18.24 -5.46 0.73
C LYS A 384 18.56 -5.77 -0.73
N GLN A 385 18.14 -6.94 -1.23
CA GLN A 385 18.39 -7.37 -2.60
C GLN A 385 17.39 -6.78 -3.59
N ILE A 386 16.11 -6.72 -3.22
CA ILE A 386 15.02 -6.34 -4.13
C ILE A 386 14.72 -4.85 -4.13
N PHE A 387 14.94 -4.14 -3.01
CA PHE A 387 14.65 -2.72 -2.91
C PHE A 387 15.88 -1.83 -3.17
N VAL A 388 15.60 -0.55 -3.43
CA VAL A 388 16.61 0.51 -3.64
C VAL A 388 16.17 1.80 -2.96
N GLY A 389 17.09 2.72 -2.76
CA GLY A 389 16.75 4.09 -2.38
C GLY A 389 16.09 4.85 -3.53
N THR A 390 15.05 5.63 -3.23
CA THR A 390 14.33 6.43 -4.21
C THR A 390 14.20 7.88 -3.79
N THR A 391 14.05 8.77 -4.78
CA THR A 391 13.76 10.19 -4.55
C THR A 391 12.42 10.55 -5.19
N THR A 392 11.42 10.83 -4.37
CA THR A 392 10.15 11.41 -4.82
C THR A 392 10.36 12.88 -5.15
N LEU A 393 9.89 13.31 -6.31
CA LEU A 393 9.97 14.71 -6.77
C LEU A 393 8.58 15.29 -6.88
N ARG A 394 8.40 16.54 -6.39
CA ARG A 394 7.14 17.25 -6.44
C ARG A 394 7.36 18.68 -6.93
N GLY A 395 6.44 19.18 -7.72
CA GLY A 395 6.47 20.57 -8.19
C GLY A 395 5.06 21.14 -8.23
N GLY A 396 4.90 22.41 -7.85
CA GLY A 396 3.59 23.03 -7.83
C GLY A 396 3.62 24.54 -7.88
N ALA A 397 2.45 25.10 -8.21
CA ALA A 397 2.21 26.53 -8.25
C ALA A 397 0.87 26.88 -7.58
N GLU A 398 0.82 28.00 -6.93
CA GLU A 398 -0.41 28.63 -6.40
C GLU A 398 -0.46 30.09 -6.87
N TYR A 399 -1.56 30.46 -7.50
CA TYR A 399 -1.82 31.84 -7.92
C TYR A 399 -3.01 32.41 -7.15
N ASP A 400 -2.82 33.51 -6.43
CA ASP A 400 -3.83 34.15 -5.58
C ASP A 400 -4.48 35.31 -6.34
N ILE A 401 -5.80 35.24 -6.58
CA ILE A 401 -6.62 36.28 -7.16
C ILE A 401 -7.31 37.02 -6.03
N HIS A 402 -6.56 37.91 -5.35
CA HIS A 402 -6.99 38.61 -4.13
C HIS A 402 -8.33 39.35 -4.29
N GLN A 403 -8.62 39.89 -5.49
CA GLN A 403 -9.83 40.68 -5.76
C GLN A 403 -11.13 39.91 -5.52
N ILE A 404 -11.09 38.59 -5.68
CA ILE A 404 -12.26 37.72 -5.54
C ILE A 404 -12.06 36.63 -4.49
N GLY A 405 -10.92 36.63 -3.77
CA GLY A 405 -10.59 35.62 -2.76
C GLY A 405 -10.43 34.21 -3.30
N LEU A 406 -9.97 34.09 -4.57
CA LEU A 406 -9.81 32.80 -5.25
C LEU A 406 -8.33 32.45 -5.41
N ARG A 407 -7.95 31.20 -5.11
CA ARG A 407 -6.63 30.63 -5.36
C ARG A 407 -6.71 29.52 -6.36
N LEU A 408 -5.87 29.57 -7.37
CA LEU A 408 -5.72 28.51 -8.38
C LEU A 408 -4.43 27.75 -8.12
N ARG A 409 -4.47 26.43 -8.24
CA ARG A 409 -3.32 25.57 -8.00
C ARG A 409 -3.16 24.54 -9.10
N GLY A 410 -1.91 24.18 -9.37
CA GLY A 410 -1.55 23.08 -10.25
C GLY A 410 -0.24 22.46 -9.79
N GLY A 411 -0.07 21.18 -10.03
CA GLY A 411 1.15 20.50 -9.62
C GLY A 411 1.36 19.15 -10.30
N TYR A 412 2.55 18.63 -10.06
CA TYR A 412 3.00 17.33 -10.54
C TYR A 412 3.79 16.62 -9.46
N MET A 413 3.57 15.29 -9.34
CA MET A 413 4.29 14.43 -8.42
C MET A 413 4.79 13.20 -9.16
N TYR A 414 6.06 12.86 -8.93
CA TYR A 414 6.75 11.69 -9.46
C TYR A 414 7.30 10.86 -8.32
N ILE A 415 6.83 9.61 -8.20
CA ILE A 415 7.20 8.65 -7.16
C ILE A 415 7.80 7.43 -7.84
N PRO A 416 9.13 7.24 -7.80
CA PRO A 416 9.79 6.09 -8.40
C PRO A 416 9.41 4.78 -7.71
N SER A 417 9.37 3.69 -8.48
CA SER A 417 9.23 2.34 -7.90
C SER A 417 10.42 2.02 -6.99
N PRO A 418 10.19 1.49 -5.78
CA PRO A 418 11.25 1.09 -4.87
C PRO A 418 11.94 -0.23 -5.27
N PHE A 419 11.41 -0.97 -6.23
CA PHE A 419 11.97 -2.23 -6.64
C PHE A 419 13.12 -2.09 -7.61
N ARG A 420 14.19 -2.83 -7.36
CA ARG A 420 15.39 -2.83 -8.19
C ARG A 420 15.11 -3.35 -9.58
N GLY A 421 15.36 -2.51 -10.59
CA GLY A 421 15.25 -2.87 -12.01
C GLY A 421 13.85 -2.83 -12.58
N ASP A 422 12.89 -2.24 -11.88
CA ASP A 422 11.59 -1.92 -12.44
C ASP A 422 11.72 -0.93 -13.61
N PRO A 423 10.89 -1.08 -14.64
CA PRO A 423 10.82 -0.10 -15.72
C PRO A 423 10.15 1.20 -15.24
N ALA A 424 10.47 2.32 -15.88
CA ALA A 424 9.89 3.64 -15.56
C ALA A 424 8.35 3.71 -15.73
N SER A 425 7.71 2.71 -16.32
CA SER A 425 6.25 2.59 -16.39
C SER A 425 5.62 2.16 -15.05
N PHE A 426 6.44 1.70 -14.10
CA PHE A 426 6.01 1.32 -12.75
C PHE A 426 6.12 2.49 -11.76
N ASP A 427 6.76 3.60 -12.17
CA ASP A 427 6.79 4.82 -11.39
C ASP A 427 5.39 5.45 -11.37
N GLN A 428 4.94 5.90 -10.19
CA GLN A 428 3.68 6.59 -10.05
C GLN A 428 3.84 8.06 -10.47
N LYS A 429 2.93 8.52 -11.31
CA LYS A 429 2.90 9.90 -11.82
C LYS A 429 1.55 10.51 -11.57
N TYR A 430 1.52 11.65 -10.88
CA TYR A 430 0.29 12.37 -10.57
C TYR A 430 0.31 13.76 -11.19
N ILE A 431 -0.81 14.12 -11.80
CA ILE A 431 -1.13 15.50 -12.19
C ILE A 431 -2.20 15.99 -11.24
N THR A 432 -2.01 17.19 -10.68
CA THR A 432 -2.92 17.74 -9.69
C THR A 432 -3.41 19.11 -10.07
N GLY A 433 -4.60 19.45 -9.59
CA GLY A 433 -5.18 20.80 -9.68
C GLY A 433 -5.98 21.12 -8.43
N GLY A 434 -6.14 22.40 -8.12
CA GLY A 434 -6.87 22.80 -6.92
C GLY A 434 -7.43 24.21 -6.99
N LEU A 435 -8.44 24.44 -6.16
CA LEU A 435 -9.10 25.74 -5.95
C LEU A 435 -9.14 26.04 -4.47
N GLY A 436 -8.87 27.28 -4.07
CA GLY A 436 -9.10 27.79 -2.73
C GLY A 436 -10.06 28.97 -2.80
N ILE A 437 -11.08 28.99 -1.95
CA ILE A 437 -12.09 30.04 -1.91
C ILE A 437 -12.13 30.59 -0.50
N LEU A 438 -11.82 31.88 -0.35
CA LEU A 438 -11.93 32.59 0.92
C LEU A 438 -13.38 33.04 1.12
N LEU A 439 -14.03 32.52 2.14
CA LEU A 439 -15.39 32.87 2.55
C LEU A 439 -15.32 33.84 3.74
N GLY A 440 -15.66 35.11 3.49
CA GLY A 440 -15.46 36.16 4.48
C GLY A 440 -13.97 36.44 4.73
N GLU A 441 -13.58 36.68 5.99
CA GLU A 441 -12.21 37.03 6.35
C GLU A 441 -11.42 35.89 6.98
N SER A 442 -12.11 34.83 7.42
CA SER A 442 -11.52 33.81 8.30
C SER A 442 -11.70 32.37 7.84
N THR A 443 -12.52 32.09 6.82
CA THR A 443 -12.84 30.70 6.41
C THR A 443 -12.33 30.44 5.00
N MET A 444 -11.49 29.45 4.85
CA MET A 444 -10.99 28.96 3.57
C MET A 444 -11.61 27.60 3.24
N VAL A 445 -12.11 27.47 2.03
CA VAL A 445 -12.53 26.18 1.44
C VAL A 445 -11.55 25.84 0.34
N ASP A 446 -10.85 24.73 0.52
CA ASP A 446 -9.90 24.23 -0.47
C ASP A 446 -10.42 22.94 -1.10
N LEU A 447 -10.36 22.87 -2.42
CA LEU A 447 -10.67 21.70 -3.24
C LEU A 447 -9.42 21.28 -4.00
N ALA A 448 -9.19 19.98 -4.11
CA ALA A 448 -8.13 19.46 -4.97
C ALA A 448 -8.55 18.17 -5.67
N TYR A 449 -7.97 17.97 -6.83
CA TYR A 449 -8.07 16.76 -7.62
C TYR A 449 -6.65 16.28 -7.98
N ALA A 450 -6.41 14.97 -7.83
CA ALA A 450 -5.17 14.35 -8.25
C ALA A 450 -5.47 13.10 -9.06
N HIS A 451 -4.94 13.05 -10.28
CA HIS A 451 -5.00 11.89 -11.17
C HIS A 451 -3.65 11.20 -11.24
N GLY A 452 -3.62 9.92 -10.90
CA GLY A 452 -2.41 9.11 -10.89
C GLY A 452 -2.47 7.91 -11.81
N MET A 453 -1.33 7.50 -12.38
CA MET A 453 -1.22 6.33 -13.26
C MET A 453 0.13 5.65 -13.07
N TRP A 454 0.12 4.30 -13.07
CA TRP A 454 1.31 3.44 -13.13
C TRP A 454 0.95 2.01 -13.54
N ASN A 455 1.96 1.23 -13.91
CA ASN A 455 1.82 -0.20 -14.12
C ASN A 455 2.39 -0.97 -12.93
N THR A 456 1.88 -2.17 -12.70
CA THR A 456 2.43 -3.14 -11.74
C THR A 456 2.09 -4.55 -12.20
N PHE A 457 2.41 -5.54 -11.40
CA PHE A 457 1.93 -6.90 -11.58
C PHE A 457 1.88 -7.62 -10.23
N VAL A 458 1.03 -8.64 -10.14
CA VAL A 458 1.00 -9.61 -9.05
C VAL A 458 1.09 -11.02 -9.62
N TYR A 459 1.47 -11.99 -8.79
CA TYR A 459 1.34 -13.40 -9.16
C TYR A 459 -0.08 -13.87 -8.87
N SER A 460 -0.64 -14.70 -9.75
CA SER A 460 -2.02 -15.21 -9.61
C SER A 460 -2.21 -16.11 -8.40
N TYR A 461 -1.16 -16.75 -7.92
CA TYR A 461 -1.07 -17.52 -6.68
C TYR A 461 0.39 -17.58 -6.23
N THR A 462 0.64 -18.07 -5.02
CA THR A 462 1.99 -18.27 -4.49
C THR A 462 2.43 -19.74 -4.65
N ASP A 463 3.73 -19.96 -4.81
CA ASP A 463 4.33 -21.30 -4.74
C ASP A 463 5.40 -21.34 -3.65
N PRO A 464 5.05 -21.76 -2.45
CA PRO A 464 5.97 -21.80 -1.31
C PRO A 464 7.07 -22.85 -1.46
N ASN A 465 6.86 -23.84 -2.31
CA ASN A 465 7.77 -24.96 -2.48
C ASN A 465 8.72 -24.80 -3.69
N GLY A 466 8.55 -23.73 -4.51
CA GLY A 466 9.38 -23.47 -5.70
C GLY A 466 9.30 -24.53 -6.78
N VAL A 467 8.18 -25.22 -6.85
CA VAL A 467 7.95 -26.29 -7.82
C VAL A 467 7.67 -25.73 -9.20
N ILE A 468 6.97 -24.60 -9.25
CA ILE A 468 6.59 -23.91 -10.49
C ILE A 468 6.79 -22.40 -10.33
N VAL A 469 6.86 -21.69 -11.45
CA VAL A 469 6.78 -20.22 -11.44
C VAL A 469 5.33 -19.82 -11.66
N PRO A 470 4.66 -19.22 -10.67
CA PRO A 470 3.28 -18.77 -10.83
C PRO A 470 3.17 -17.73 -11.95
N PRO A 471 2.12 -17.77 -12.77
CA PRO A 471 1.93 -16.77 -13.80
C PRO A 471 1.59 -15.39 -13.22
N SER A 472 2.09 -14.34 -13.87
CA SER A 472 1.84 -12.96 -13.47
C SER A 472 0.58 -12.40 -14.13
N VAL A 473 -0.16 -11.63 -13.36
CA VAL A 473 -1.24 -10.74 -13.82
C VAL A 473 -0.65 -9.34 -13.97
N ASN A 474 -0.61 -8.82 -15.19
CA ASN A 474 -0.16 -7.46 -15.43
C ASN A 474 -1.29 -6.47 -15.15
N GLU A 475 -0.99 -5.37 -14.48
CA GLU A 475 -1.95 -4.40 -14.03
C GLU A 475 -1.59 -3.00 -14.52
N LYS A 476 -2.60 -2.24 -14.91
CA LYS A 476 -2.52 -0.80 -15.15
C LYS A 476 -3.46 -0.10 -14.17
N ILE A 477 -2.87 0.60 -13.22
CA ILE A 477 -3.59 1.31 -12.18
C ILE A 477 -3.85 2.75 -12.62
N SER A 478 -5.06 3.23 -12.35
CA SER A 478 -5.48 4.62 -12.53
C SER A 478 -6.22 5.07 -11.28
N THR A 479 -5.84 6.22 -10.72
CA THR A 479 -6.50 6.75 -9.52
C THR A 479 -7.04 8.14 -9.76
N ASN A 480 -8.23 8.41 -9.21
CA ASN A 480 -8.85 9.73 -9.18
C ASN A 480 -9.14 10.07 -7.72
N ASN A 481 -8.47 11.08 -7.20
CA ASN A 481 -8.54 11.46 -5.80
C ASN A 481 -9.08 12.88 -5.70
N PHE A 482 -10.17 13.07 -4.94
CA PHE A 482 -10.78 14.36 -4.67
C PHE A 482 -10.60 14.69 -3.19
N PHE A 483 -10.19 15.91 -2.91
CA PHE A 483 -10.00 16.42 -1.55
C PHE A 483 -10.83 17.68 -1.34
N LEU A 484 -11.41 17.77 -0.16
CA LEU A 484 -12.08 18.97 0.36
C LEU A 484 -11.49 19.25 1.73
N THR A 485 -11.04 20.49 1.97
CA THR A 485 -10.61 20.95 3.29
C THR A 485 -11.32 22.26 3.61
N LEU A 486 -11.92 22.36 4.79
CA LEU A 486 -12.44 23.57 5.39
C LEU A 486 -11.49 24.00 6.51
N THR A 487 -11.02 25.22 6.45
CA THR A 487 -10.15 25.82 7.47
C THR A 487 -10.76 27.11 7.97
N HIS A 488 -10.97 27.20 9.29
CA HIS A 488 -11.45 28.39 9.95
C HIS A 488 -10.38 29.00 10.88
N ARG A 489 -10.11 30.27 10.75
CA ARG A 489 -9.15 31.02 11.57
C ARG A 489 -9.88 31.90 12.58
N PHE A 490 -9.37 31.98 13.81
CA PHE A 490 -9.99 32.72 14.91
C PHE A 490 -8.95 33.43 15.77
#